data_0c74c27f4c2feefd4b99fdc80ce5014b
#
_entry.id   0c74c27f4c2feefd4b99fdc80ce5014b
#
_cell.length_a   1.000
_cell.length_b   1.000
_cell.length_c   1.000
_cell.angle_alpha   90.00
_cell.angle_beta   90.00
_cell.angle_gamma   90.00
#
_symmetry.space_group_name_H-M   'P 1'
#
loop_
_entity.id
_entity.type
_entity.pdbx_description
1 polymer ?
#
loop_
_entity_poly.entity_id
_entity_poly.type
_entity_poly.pdbx_seq_one_letter_code
_entity_poly.pdbx_strand_id
1 'polypeptide(L)'
;SELFSYLPDGEDLQDRWTLVKMMSVAGRKKCYGDFGTRLIEGMKSNREIIARICEKMEGKPEDMERLLERVHEFDKKRRHAGISIYAFRKRSNAQLVGKGLAALIGLPYWIFSAIVSAPMWLVYRLLKSKTRDRAFHNTVGFGIKLGLGIILFAIYAALAFCLTPWPYALAFSLLAIPSYSYFFDYNEGMRRFISDLRLLGHKKLWK
;
A
#
# COMPACT_ATOMS: atom_id res chain seq x y z
N SER A 1 5.14 -17.91 21.89
CA SER A 1 5.20 -16.83 20.87
C SER A 1 3.88 -16.06 20.84
N GLU A 2 3.73 -15.12 21.75
CA GLU A 2 2.48 -14.35 21.92
C GLU A 2 2.25 -13.28 20.84
N LEU A 3 3.18 -13.10 19.90
CA LEU A 3 3.15 -12.04 18.89
C LEU A 3 2.41 -12.39 17.60
N PHE A 4 2.21 -13.68 17.34
CA PHE A 4 1.61 -14.13 16.08
C PHE A 4 0.26 -14.80 16.34
N SER A 5 -0.78 -14.23 15.76
CA SER A 5 -2.10 -14.86 15.70
C SER A 5 -2.31 -15.40 14.30
N TYR A 6 -2.60 -16.69 14.20
CA TYR A 6 -2.84 -17.38 12.95
C TYR A 6 -4.34 -17.63 12.79
N LEU A 7 -4.83 -17.39 11.58
CA LEU A 7 -6.12 -17.94 11.18
C LEU A 7 -5.93 -19.42 10.85
N PRO A 8 -6.88 -20.30 11.24
CA PRO A 8 -6.85 -21.70 10.82
C PRO A 8 -6.79 -21.82 9.30
N ASP A 9 -5.98 -22.75 8.79
CA ASP A 9 -5.90 -23.05 7.38
C ASP A 9 -7.22 -23.65 6.87
N GLY A 10 -7.57 -23.32 5.62
CA GLY A 10 -8.79 -23.77 4.98
C GLY A 10 -8.93 -23.13 3.59
N GLU A 11 -9.83 -23.66 2.77
CA GLU A 11 -10.10 -23.15 1.42
C GLU A 11 -10.56 -21.69 1.43
N ASP A 12 -11.21 -21.27 2.50
CA ASP A 12 -11.72 -19.92 2.74
C ASP A 12 -10.74 -18.96 3.44
N LEU A 13 -9.47 -19.36 3.60
CA LEU A 13 -8.44 -18.54 4.27
C LEU A 13 -8.34 -17.13 3.69
N GLN A 14 -8.47 -16.98 2.37
CA GLN A 14 -8.42 -15.67 1.71
C GLN A 14 -9.61 -14.79 2.13
N ASP A 15 -10.79 -15.35 2.30
CA ASP A 15 -12.00 -14.63 2.68
C ASP A 15 -11.96 -14.27 4.17
N ARG A 16 -11.41 -15.13 5.02
CA ARG A 16 -11.12 -14.82 6.43
C ARG A 16 -10.16 -13.65 6.57
N TRP A 17 -9.06 -13.63 5.81
CA TRP A 17 -8.14 -12.49 5.80
C TRP A 17 -8.79 -11.22 5.26
N THR A 18 -9.69 -11.34 4.29
CA THR A 18 -10.47 -10.20 3.79
C THR A 18 -11.39 -9.65 4.87
N LEU A 19 -12.06 -10.52 5.62
CA LEU A 19 -12.90 -10.14 6.77
C LEU A 19 -12.08 -9.42 7.85
N VAL A 20 -10.91 -9.94 8.24
CA VAL A 20 -10.00 -9.29 9.19
C VAL A 20 -9.64 -7.88 8.72
N LYS A 21 -9.28 -7.71 7.46
CA LYS A 21 -8.94 -6.40 6.89
C LYS A 21 -10.14 -5.45 6.90
N MET A 22 -11.35 -5.92 6.56
CA MET A 22 -12.56 -5.11 6.59
C MET A 22 -12.88 -4.63 8.01
N MET A 23 -12.84 -5.53 9.00
CA MET A 23 -13.07 -5.20 10.40
C MET A 23 -11.99 -4.24 10.94
N SER A 24 -10.73 -4.46 10.60
CA SER A 24 -9.62 -3.58 10.96
C SER A 24 -9.78 -2.17 10.38
N VAL A 25 -10.25 -2.04 9.15
CA VAL A 25 -10.47 -0.74 8.51
C VAL A 25 -11.67 -0.03 9.13
N ALA A 26 -12.75 -0.75 9.45
CA ALA A 26 -13.95 -0.20 10.06
C ALA A 26 -13.72 0.22 11.53
N GLY A 27 -12.95 -0.58 12.29
CA GLY A 27 -12.73 -0.39 13.72
C GLY A 27 -11.58 0.53 14.11
N ARG A 28 -10.70 0.92 13.18
CA ARG A 28 -9.54 1.76 13.50
C ARG A 28 -9.97 3.16 13.96
N LYS A 29 -9.86 3.38 15.25
CA LYS A 29 -9.78 4.74 15.81
C LYS A 29 -8.49 5.40 15.23
N LYS A 30 -8.50 6.74 15.11
CA LYS A 30 -7.28 7.48 14.74
C LYS A 30 -6.26 7.28 15.86
N CYS A 31 -5.30 6.39 15.66
CA CYS A 31 -4.17 6.25 16.59
C CYS A 31 -3.23 7.43 16.36
N TYR A 32 -3.13 8.29 17.36
CA TYR A 32 -2.14 9.36 17.41
C TYR A 32 -0.92 8.80 18.12
N GLY A 33 0.23 8.82 17.47
CA GLY A 33 1.47 8.32 18.03
C GLY A 33 2.55 8.21 16.96
N ASP A 34 3.75 7.87 17.37
CA ASP A 34 4.86 7.54 16.50
C ASP A 34 4.58 6.28 15.67
N PHE A 35 5.46 5.96 14.72
CA PHE A 35 5.28 4.81 13.84
C PHE A 35 5.21 3.48 14.62
N GLY A 36 6.05 3.33 15.64
CA GLY A 36 6.10 2.11 16.46
C GLY A 36 4.81 1.87 17.23
N THR A 37 4.30 2.90 17.91
CA THR A 37 3.03 2.83 18.66
C THR A 37 1.87 2.47 17.74
N ARG A 38 1.78 3.08 16.55
CA ARG A 38 0.72 2.78 15.57
C ARG A 38 0.81 1.35 15.03
N LEU A 39 2.02 0.83 14.87
CA LEU A 39 2.23 -0.55 14.43
C LEU A 39 1.77 -1.53 15.50
N ILE A 40 2.18 -1.35 16.75
CA ILE A 40 1.83 -2.21 17.90
C ILE A 40 0.31 -2.22 18.13
N GLU A 41 -0.33 -1.06 18.13
CA GLU A 41 -1.79 -0.95 18.29
C GLU A 41 -2.53 -1.63 17.12
N GLY A 42 -2.01 -1.50 15.90
CA GLY A 42 -2.56 -2.20 14.74
C GLY A 42 -2.46 -3.73 14.88
N MET A 43 -1.35 -4.24 15.40
CA MET A 43 -1.16 -5.67 15.65
C MET A 43 -2.09 -6.17 16.77
N LYS A 44 -2.20 -5.45 17.88
CA LYS A 44 -3.13 -5.79 18.98
C LYS A 44 -4.58 -5.84 18.48
N SER A 45 -5.01 -4.83 17.73
CA SER A 45 -6.36 -4.79 17.16
C SER A 45 -6.62 -5.95 16.18
N ASN A 46 -5.66 -6.29 15.34
CA ASN A 46 -5.83 -7.43 14.43
C ASN A 46 -5.91 -8.77 15.21
N ARG A 47 -5.14 -8.91 16.28
CA ARG A 47 -5.19 -10.10 17.16
C ARG A 47 -6.56 -10.27 17.81
N GLU A 48 -7.14 -9.20 18.35
CA GLU A 48 -8.49 -9.21 18.91
C GLU A 48 -9.55 -9.60 17.87
N ILE A 49 -9.43 -9.07 16.64
CA ILE A 49 -10.33 -9.41 15.54
C ILE A 49 -10.20 -10.90 15.17
N ILE A 50 -8.99 -11.42 15.07
CA ILE A 50 -8.73 -12.83 14.75
C ILE A 50 -9.31 -13.72 15.84
N ALA A 51 -9.07 -13.41 17.13
CA ALA A 51 -9.61 -14.16 18.24
C ALA A 51 -11.15 -14.24 18.20
N ARG A 52 -11.83 -13.12 17.95
CA ARG A 52 -13.30 -13.08 17.79
C ARG A 52 -13.81 -13.89 16.59
N ILE A 53 -13.04 -13.93 15.50
CA ILE A 53 -13.40 -14.74 14.33
C ILE A 53 -13.28 -16.22 14.68
N CYS A 54 -12.18 -16.64 15.32
CA CYS A 54 -12.00 -18.03 15.75
C CYS A 54 -13.09 -18.47 16.74
N GLU A 55 -13.41 -17.67 17.74
CA GLU A 55 -14.49 -17.93 18.69
C GLU A 55 -15.85 -18.12 17.99
N LYS A 56 -16.15 -17.28 17.00
CA LYS A 56 -17.39 -17.41 16.23
C LYS A 56 -17.41 -18.63 15.32
N MET A 57 -16.26 -19.04 14.79
CA MET A 57 -16.15 -20.26 13.99
C MET A 57 -16.45 -21.52 14.83
N GLU A 58 -16.01 -21.53 16.08
CA GLU A 58 -16.28 -22.64 17.00
C GLU A 58 -17.71 -22.63 17.52
N GLY A 59 -18.24 -21.45 17.88
CA GLY A 59 -19.56 -21.32 18.49
C GLY A 59 -20.75 -21.35 17.52
N LYS A 60 -20.58 -20.82 16.31
CA LYS A 60 -21.66 -20.69 15.30
C LYS A 60 -21.09 -20.83 13.87
N PRO A 61 -20.74 -22.06 13.47
CA PRO A 61 -20.10 -22.29 12.16
C PRO A 61 -20.99 -21.89 10.98
N GLU A 62 -22.30 -22.16 11.02
CA GLU A 62 -23.21 -21.83 9.91
C GLU A 62 -23.34 -20.32 9.67
N ASP A 63 -23.41 -19.51 10.77
CA ASP A 63 -23.46 -18.05 10.63
C ASP A 63 -22.15 -17.50 10.07
N MET A 64 -21.02 -18.13 10.41
CA MET A 64 -19.72 -17.74 9.89
C MET A 64 -19.58 -18.08 8.42
N GLU A 65 -20.04 -19.25 7.98
CA GLU A 65 -20.00 -19.66 6.58
C GLU A 65 -20.81 -18.69 5.70
N ARG A 66 -22.04 -18.38 6.10
CA ARG A 66 -22.87 -17.35 5.42
C ARG A 66 -22.19 -15.98 5.39
N LEU A 67 -21.49 -15.61 6.46
CA LEU A 67 -20.75 -14.35 6.49
C LEU A 67 -19.57 -14.37 5.51
N LEU A 68 -18.83 -15.47 5.43
CA LEU A 68 -17.70 -15.63 4.52
C LEU A 68 -18.13 -15.62 3.05
N GLU A 69 -19.25 -16.25 2.71
CA GLU A 69 -19.84 -16.17 1.36
C GLU A 69 -20.15 -14.71 0.97
N ARG A 70 -20.79 -13.95 1.88
CA ARG A 70 -21.05 -12.53 1.66
C ARG A 70 -19.77 -11.69 1.52
N VAL A 71 -18.73 -12.03 2.28
CA VAL A 71 -17.40 -11.40 2.18
C VAL A 71 -16.76 -11.71 0.83
N HIS A 72 -16.87 -12.96 0.38
CA HIS A 72 -16.38 -13.39 -0.93
C HIS A 72 -17.04 -12.61 -2.08
N GLU A 73 -18.37 -12.56 -2.10
CA GLU A 73 -19.09 -11.78 -3.10
C GLU A 73 -18.75 -10.30 -3.07
N PHE A 74 -18.66 -9.72 -1.86
CA PHE A 74 -18.26 -8.33 -1.69
C PHE A 74 -16.84 -8.10 -2.22
N ASP A 75 -15.89 -8.96 -1.90
CA ASP A 75 -14.49 -8.84 -2.35
C ASP A 75 -14.40 -8.96 -3.88
N LYS A 76 -15.16 -9.87 -4.48
CA LYS A 76 -15.26 -10.02 -5.93
C LYS A 76 -15.79 -8.75 -6.60
N LYS A 77 -16.93 -8.21 -6.13
CA LYS A 77 -17.52 -6.95 -6.61
C LYS A 77 -16.54 -5.77 -6.46
N ARG A 78 -15.90 -5.66 -5.28
CA ARG A 78 -14.92 -4.62 -4.97
C ARG A 78 -13.71 -4.68 -5.91
N ARG A 79 -13.12 -5.87 -6.11
CA ARG A 79 -11.98 -6.07 -7.01
C ARG A 79 -12.34 -5.73 -8.46
N HIS A 80 -13.51 -6.13 -8.89
CA HIS A 80 -14.00 -5.80 -10.25
C HIS A 80 -14.14 -4.28 -10.45
N ALA A 81 -14.67 -3.57 -9.44
CA ALA A 81 -14.74 -2.11 -9.45
C ALA A 81 -13.38 -1.41 -9.27
N GLY A 82 -12.30 -2.15 -8.99
CA GLY A 82 -10.97 -1.61 -8.73
C GLY A 82 -10.90 -0.74 -7.46
N ILE A 83 -11.74 -1.06 -6.45
CA ILE A 83 -11.84 -0.32 -5.19
C ILE A 83 -11.01 -1.04 -4.11
N SER A 84 -10.17 -0.30 -3.41
CA SER A 84 -9.38 -0.82 -2.29
C SER A 84 -10.24 -0.95 -1.03
N ILE A 85 -10.00 -1.97 -0.20
CA ILE A 85 -10.64 -2.11 1.13
C ILE A 85 -10.44 -0.85 1.97
N TYR A 86 -9.28 -0.21 1.86
CA TYR A 86 -8.96 1.02 2.59
C TYR A 86 -9.79 2.24 2.19
N ALA A 87 -10.47 2.21 1.04
CA ALA A 87 -11.37 3.27 0.61
C ALA A 87 -12.64 3.36 1.48
N PHE A 88 -13.06 2.25 2.09
CA PHE A 88 -14.24 2.21 2.98
C PHE A 88 -14.02 2.86 4.35
N ARG A 89 -12.80 3.33 4.63
CA ARG A 89 -12.53 4.11 5.84
C ARG A 89 -13.31 5.43 5.79
N LYS A 90 -14.01 5.78 6.89
CA LYS A 90 -14.68 7.09 7.02
C LYS A 90 -13.68 8.23 6.77
N ARG A 91 -13.92 9.03 5.75
CA ARG A 91 -13.13 10.21 5.39
C ARG A 91 -14.03 11.42 5.20
N SER A 92 -13.48 12.60 5.53
CA SER A 92 -14.12 13.86 5.21
C SER A 92 -13.89 14.22 3.73
N ASN A 93 -14.86 14.90 3.11
CA ASN A 93 -14.69 15.44 1.76
C ASN A 93 -13.49 16.40 1.69
N ALA A 94 -13.23 17.18 2.74
CA ALA A 94 -12.05 18.04 2.82
C ALA A 94 -10.73 17.26 2.72
N GLN A 95 -10.64 16.06 3.32
CA GLN A 95 -9.46 15.20 3.19
C GLN A 95 -9.27 14.69 1.76
N LEU A 96 -10.35 14.45 1.04
CA LEU A 96 -10.29 14.00 -0.35
C LEU A 96 -9.83 15.13 -1.27
N VAL A 97 -10.38 16.33 -1.09
CA VAL A 97 -9.94 17.53 -1.82
C VAL A 97 -8.47 17.84 -1.53
N GLY A 98 -8.07 17.81 -0.24
CA GLY A 98 -6.67 18.01 0.16
C GLY A 98 -5.70 17.03 -0.50
N LYS A 99 -6.09 15.75 -0.63
CA LYS A 99 -5.29 14.76 -1.36
C LYS A 99 -5.19 15.06 -2.86
N GLY A 100 -6.29 15.50 -3.47
CA GLY A 100 -6.29 15.91 -4.88
C GLY A 100 -5.34 17.08 -5.13
N LEU A 101 -5.39 18.12 -4.28
CA LEU A 101 -4.49 19.26 -4.35
C LEU A 101 -3.03 18.84 -4.13
N ALA A 102 -2.76 18.01 -3.10
CA ALA A 102 -1.42 17.50 -2.85
C ALA A 102 -0.88 16.68 -4.03
N ALA A 103 -1.74 15.91 -4.69
CA ALA A 103 -1.37 15.17 -5.89
C ALA A 103 -1.02 16.10 -7.06
N LEU A 104 -1.79 17.17 -7.28
CA LEU A 104 -1.50 18.17 -8.32
C LEU A 104 -0.19 18.90 -8.05
N ILE A 105 0.04 19.35 -6.81
CA ILE A 105 1.28 20.06 -6.41
C ILE A 105 2.49 19.14 -6.54
N GLY A 106 2.34 17.86 -6.19
CA GLY A 106 3.42 16.87 -6.25
C GLY A 106 3.74 16.34 -7.65
N LEU A 107 2.88 16.62 -8.65
CA LEU A 107 3.00 16.06 -10.00
C LEU A 107 4.30 16.49 -10.72
N PRO A 108 4.77 17.73 -10.67
CA PRO A 108 6.02 18.12 -11.31
C PRO A 108 7.22 17.33 -10.76
N TYR A 109 7.29 17.19 -9.44
CA TYR A 109 8.35 16.42 -8.81
C TYR A 109 8.20 14.91 -9.07
N TRP A 110 6.98 14.40 -9.22
CA TRP A 110 6.74 13.03 -9.63
C TRP A 110 7.28 12.74 -11.04
N ILE A 111 7.10 13.66 -12.01
CA ILE A 111 7.65 13.51 -13.36
C ILE A 111 9.17 13.39 -13.31
N PHE A 112 9.84 14.29 -12.58
CA PHE A 112 11.27 14.21 -12.34
C PHE A 112 11.67 12.87 -11.72
N SER A 113 10.99 12.48 -10.65
CA SER A 113 11.22 11.22 -9.93
C SER A 113 10.99 10.00 -10.81
N ALA A 114 10.00 10.03 -11.71
CA ALA A 114 9.73 8.96 -12.66
C ALA A 114 10.89 8.76 -13.64
N ILE A 115 11.47 9.86 -14.17
CA ILE A 115 12.61 9.79 -15.08
C ILE A 115 13.84 9.23 -14.36
N VAL A 116 14.17 9.74 -13.17
CA VAL A 116 15.32 9.29 -12.38
C VAL A 116 15.17 7.83 -11.94
N SER A 117 13.94 7.41 -11.61
CA SER A 117 13.65 6.04 -11.12
C SER A 117 13.38 5.03 -12.24
N ALA A 118 13.23 5.47 -13.48
CA ALA A 118 12.85 4.60 -14.61
C ALA A 118 13.75 3.37 -14.79
N PRO A 119 15.10 3.47 -14.77
CA PRO A 119 15.96 2.29 -14.93
C PRO A 119 15.78 1.29 -13.78
N MET A 120 15.68 1.77 -12.55
CA MET A 120 15.44 0.93 -11.38
C MET A 120 14.08 0.23 -11.44
N TRP A 121 13.03 0.95 -11.86
CA TRP A 121 11.70 0.39 -12.04
C TRP A 121 11.67 -0.67 -13.15
N LEU A 122 12.38 -0.45 -14.25
CA LEU A 122 12.48 -1.42 -15.34
C LEU A 122 13.13 -2.72 -14.87
N VAL A 123 14.27 -2.63 -14.19
CA VAL A 123 14.96 -3.80 -13.61
C VAL A 123 14.07 -4.53 -12.62
N TYR A 124 13.40 -3.79 -11.73
CA TYR A 124 12.44 -4.40 -10.79
C TYR A 124 11.31 -5.15 -11.52
N ARG A 125 10.75 -4.57 -12.57
CA ARG A 125 9.68 -5.20 -13.35
C ARG A 125 10.15 -6.47 -14.03
N LEU A 126 11.35 -6.46 -14.61
CA LEU A 126 11.97 -7.63 -15.27
C LEU A 126 12.23 -8.75 -14.26
N LEU A 127 12.81 -8.44 -13.11
CA LEU A 127 13.10 -9.45 -12.09
C LEU A 127 11.80 -10.01 -11.48
N LYS A 128 10.82 -9.15 -11.23
CA LYS A 128 9.51 -9.58 -10.70
C LYS A 128 8.80 -10.53 -11.67
N SER A 129 8.90 -10.32 -12.98
CA SER A 129 8.26 -11.20 -13.97
C SER A 129 8.88 -12.60 -14.01
N LYS A 130 10.15 -12.73 -13.62
CA LYS A 130 10.89 -14.00 -13.57
C LYS A 130 10.74 -14.72 -12.22
N THR A 131 10.34 -14.04 -11.17
CA THR A 131 10.19 -14.60 -9.83
C THR A 131 8.77 -15.14 -9.62
N ARG A 132 8.63 -16.46 -9.52
CA ARG A 132 7.33 -17.14 -9.32
C ARG A 132 6.74 -16.91 -7.93
N ASP A 133 7.59 -16.83 -6.91
CA ASP A 133 7.14 -16.70 -5.52
C ASP A 133 6.89 -15.25 -5.13
N ARG A 134 5.65 -14.99 -4.70
CA ARG A 134 5.21 -13.65 -4.27
C ARG A 134 5.89 -13.16 -2.99
N ALA A 135 6.34 -14.07 -2.12
CA ALA A 135 7.03 -13.72 -0.90
C ALA A 135 8.37 -13.02 -1.19
N PHE A 136 9.06 -13.47 -2.23
CA PHE A 136 10.33 -12.85 -2.67
C PHE A 136 10.18 -11.49 -3.35
N HIS A 137 9.00 -11.12 -3.83
CA HIS A 137 8.82 -9.84 -4.52
C HIS A 137 9.20 -8.61 -3.66
N ASN A 138 8.92 -8.67 -2.35
CA ASN A 138 9.27 -7.59 -1.45
C ASN A 138 10.78 -7.53 -1.20
N THR A 139 11.41 -8.68 -1.01
CA THR A 139 12.87 -8.80 -0.80
C THR A 139 13.64 -8.36 -2.03
N VAL A 140 13.22 -8.80 -3.21
CA VAL A 140 13.79 -8.36 -4.50
C VAL A 140 13.63 -6.86 -4.68
N GLY A 141 12.45 -6.31 -4.37
CA GLY A 141 12.20 -4.87 -4.44
C GLY A 141 13.09 -4.07 -3.49
N PHE A 142 13.32 -4.56 -2.30
CA PHE A 142 14.22 -3.93 -1.31
C PHE A 142 15.67 -4.00 -1.76
N GLY A 143 16.15 -5.17 -2.20
CA GLY A 143 17.52 -5.37 -2.68
C GLY A 143 17.85 -4.50 -3.88
N ILE A 144 16.93 -4.35 -4.83
CA ILE A 144 17.09 -3.46 -6.00
C ILE A 144 17.18 -2.00 -5.55
N LYS A 145 16.30 -1.56 -4.65
CA LYS A 145 16.34 -0.17 -4.16
C LYS A 145 17.66 0.14 -3.46
N LEU A 146 18.13 -0.77 -2.62
CA LEU A 146 19.36 -0.58 -1.87
C LEU A 146 20.61 -0.69 -2.77
N GLY A 147 20.71 -1.72 -3.58
CA GLY A 147 21.91 -1.97 -4.43
C GLY A 147 21.94 -1.07 -5.66
N LEU A 148 20.95 -1.22 -6.54
CA LEU A 148 20.91 -0.48 -7.80
C LEU A 148 20.64 1.02 -7.59
N GLY A 149 19.87 1.38 -6.56
CA GLY A 149 19.59 2.79 -6.23
C GLY A 149 20.87 3.58 -5.91
N ILE A 150 21.77 3.01 -5.12
CA ILE A 150 23.06 3.64 -4.77
C ILE A 150 23.94 3.79 -6.02
N ILE A 151 24.03 2.74 -6.84
CA ILE A 151 24.83 2.75 -8.07
C ILE A 151 24.32 3.79 -9.06
N LEU A 152 23.01 3.83 -9.30
CA LEU A 152 22.40 4.81 -10.20
C LEU A 152 22.56 6.22 -9.68
N PHE A 153 22.41 6.44 -8.36
CA PHE A 153 22.66 7.74 -7.76
C PHE A 153 24.09 8.22 -7.98
N ALA A 154 25.09 7.34 -7.77
CA ALA A 154 26.50 7.67 -8.00
C ALA A 154 26.76 8.03 -9.48
N ILE A 155 26.18 7.28 -10.42
CA ILE A 155 26.28 7.56 -11.85
C ILE A 155 25.65 8.91 -12.18
N TYR A 156 24.44 9.19 -11.71
CA TYR A 156 23.76 10.45 -11.98
C TYR A 156 24.46 11.65 -11.36
N ALA A 157 24.98 11.50 -10.15
CA ALA A 157 25.76 12.55 -9.49
C ALA A 157 27.05 12.83 -10.30
N ALA A 158 27.79 11.80 -10.67
CA ALA A 158 29.00 11.95 -11.49
C ALA A 158 28.70 12.65 -12.82
N LEU A 159 27.65 12.22 -13.54
CA LEU A 159 27.25 12.85 -14.79
C LEU A 159 26.83 14.32 -14.58
N ALA A 160 26.08 14.63 -13.52
CA ALA A 160 25.68 15.99 -13.23
C ALA A 160 26.90 16.90 -12.97
N PHE A 161 27.87 16.44 -12.18
CA PHE A 161 29.10 17.21 -11.90
C PHE A 161 30.01 17.34 -13.13
N CYS A 162 29.97 16.38 -14.07
CA CYS A 162 30.74 16.48 -15.32
C CYS A 162 30.09 17.42 -16.37
N LEU A 163 28.75 17.48 -16.39
CA LEU A 163 28.02 18.15 -17.47
C LEU A 163 27.50 19.53 -17.10
N THR A 164 27.39 19.86 -15.79
CA THR A 164 26.81 21.10 -15.33
C THR A 164 27.66 21.80 -14.29
N PRO A 165 27.56 23.14 -14.14
CA PRO A 165 28.21 23.88 -13.06
C PRO A 165 27.82 23.31 -11.68
N TRP A 166 28.77 23.29 -10.76
CA TRP A 166 28.64 22.65 -9.45
C TRP A 166 27.36 22.97 -8.64
N PRO A 167 26.80 24.23 -8.67
CA PRO A 167 25.57 24.51 -7.91
C PRO A 167 24.36 23.70 -8.42
N TYR A 168 24.25 23.56 -9.76
CA TYR A 168 23.16 22.81 -10.38
C TYR A 168 23.35 21.30 -10.20
N ALA A 169 24.59 20.79 -10.28
CA ALA A 169 24.91 19.41 -9.98
C ALA A 169 24.55 19.03 -8.54
N LEU A 170 24.85 19.91 -7.59
CA LEU A 170 24.51 19.72 -6.18
C LEU A 170 22.99 19.73 -5.98
N ALA A 171 22.27 20.70 -6.56
CA ALA A 171 20.82 20.77 -6.47
C ALA A 171 20.14 19.52 -7.07
N PHE A 172 20.60 19.06 -8.23
CA PHE A 172 20.11 17.83 -8.86
C PHE A 172 20.33 16.63 -7.95
N SER A 173 21.54 16.47 -7.39
CA SER A 173 21.90 15.35 -6.52
C SER A 173 21.02 15.33 -5.26
N LEU A 174 20.80 16.48 -4.62
CA LEU A 174 19.93 16.60 -3.46
C LEU A 174 18.46 16.23 -3.79
N LEU A 175 17.96 16.63 -4.96
CA LEU A 175 16.62 16.28 -5.41
C LEU A 175 16.51 14.80 -5.83
N ALA A 176 17.60 14.19 -6.32
CA ALA A 176 17.60 12.80 -6.73
C ALA A 176 17.51 11.82 -5.56
N ILE A 177 18.06 12.14 -4.39
CA ILE A 177 18.04 11.26 -3.20
C ILE A 177 16.61 10.84 -2.82
N PRO A 178 15.65 11.75 -2.56
CA PRO A 178 14.30 11.37 -2.17
C PRO A 178 13.44 10.90 -3.35
N SER A 179 13.88 11.09 -4.61
CA SER A 179 13.08 10.79 -5.80
C SER A 179 12.64 9.33 -5.88
N TYR A 180 13.50 8.37 -5.50
CA TYR A 180 13.17 6.94 -5.52
C TYR A 180 12.01 6.58 -4.59
N SER A 181 12.05 7.08 -3.35
CA SER A 181 10.96 6.84 -2.39
C SER A 181 9.70 7.58 -2.82
N TYR A 182 9.85 8.84 -3.23
CA TYR A 182 8.75 9.66 -3.66
C TYR A 182 7.98 9.07 -4.85
N PHE A 183 8.67 8.52 -5.84
CA PHE A 183 8.04 7.87 -6.99
C PHE A 183 7.08 6.76 -6.58
N PHE A 184 7.50 5.88 -5.66
CA PHE A 184 6.66 4.78 -5.19
C PHE A 184 5.52 5.26 -4.29
N ASP A 185 5.80 6.18 -3.37
CA ASP A 185 4.82 6.71 -2.43
C ASP A 185 3.73 7.51 -3.15
N TYR A 186 4.12 8.30 -4.15
CA TYR A 186 3.17 9.05 -4.97
C TYR A 186 2.26 8.11 -5.77
N ASN A 187 2.81 7.08 -6.42
CA ASN A 187 2.03 6.10 -7.17
C ASN A 187 1.04 5.35 -6.25
N GLU A 188 1.49 4.96 -5.06
CA GLU A 188 0.62 4.30 -4.07
C GLU A 188 -0.46 5.28 -3.56
N GLY A 189 -0.09 6.51 -3.27
CA GLY A 189 -1.02 7.58 -2.90
C GLY A 189 -2.07 7.84 -3.97
N MET A 190 -1.65 7.89 -5.23
CA MET A 190 -2.55 8.09 -6.39
C MET A 190 -3.51 6.91 -6.57
N ARG A 191 -3.03 5.67 -6.45
CA ARG A 191 -3.90 4.47 -6.50
C ARG A 191 -4.97 4.51 -5.41
N ARG A 192 -4.60 4.91 -4.19
CA ARG A 192 -5.54 5.07 -3.07
C ARG A 192 -6.54 6.20 -3.33
N PHE A 193 -6.09 7.31 -3.88
CA PHE A 193 -6.94 8.44 -4.23
C PHE A 193 -7.95 8.08 -5.32
N ILE A 194 -7.51 7.43 -6.41
CA ILE A 194 -8.40 6.92 -7.47
C ILE A 194 -9.42 5.93 -6.92
N SER A 195 -8.99 5.04 -6.02
CA SER A 195 -9.89 4.10 -5.34
C SER A 195 -10.94 4.82 -4.49
N ASP A 196 -10.56 5.89 -3.78
CA ASP A 196 -11.48 6.72 -3.00
C ASP A 196 -12.52 7.41 -3.92
N LEU A 197 -12.08 7.93 -5.08
CA LEU A 197 -12.97 8.52 -6.09
C LEU A 197 -13.95 7.51 -6.71
N ARG A 198 -13.46 6.32 -7.04
CA ARG A 198 -14.30 5.23 -7.57
C ARG A 198 -15.39 4.83 -6.57
N LEU A 199 -15.05 4.75 -5.28
CA LEU A 199 -16.03 4.46 -4.25
C LEU A 199 -17.14 5.53 -4.19
N LEU A 200 -16.80 6.82 -4.38
CA LEU A 200 -17.81 7.90 -4.43
C LEU A 200 -18.73 7.76 -5.64
N GLY A 201 -18.21 7.38 -6.80
CA GLY A 201 -19.00 7.13 -8.00
C GLY A 201 -19.93 5.92 -7.89
N HIS A 202 -19.55 4.93 -7.10
CA HIS A 202 -20.29 3.67 -6.93
C HIS A 202 -21.09 3.59 -5.62
N LYS A 203 -21.36 4.72 -4.95
CA LYS A 203 -22.11 4.73 -3.67
C LYS A 203 -23.46 3.96 -3.71
N LYS A 204 -24.11 3.88 -4.86
CA LYS A 204 -25.38 3.14 -5.03
C LYS A 204 -25.20 1.62 -4.98
N LEU A 205 -24.02 1.08 -5.25
CA LEU A 205 -23.73 -0.35 -5.23
C LEU A 205 -23.46 -0.91 -3.83
N TRP A 206 -23.30 -0.01 -2.84
CA TRP A 206 -22.84 -0.36 -1.49
C TRP A 206 -23.87 -0.04 -0.39
N LYS A 207 -25.06 0.39 -0.79
CA LYS A 207 -26.25 0.45 0.06
C LYS A 207 -27.00 -0.86 -0.05
#